data_b43833f35a257323ef24385e268daabc
#
_entry.id   b43833f35a257323ef24385e268daabc
#
_cell.length_a   1.000
_cell.length_b   1.000
_cell.length_c   1.000
_cell.angle_alpha   90.00
_cell.angle_beta   90.00
_cell.angle_gamma   90.00
#
_symmetry.space_group_name_H-M   'P 1'
#
loop_
_entity.id
_entity.type
_entity.pdbx_description
1 polymer ?
#
loop_
_entity_poly.entity_id
_entity_poly.type
_entity_poly.pdbx_seq_one_letter_code
_entity_poly.pdbx_strand_id
1 'polypeptide(L)'
;MFPKGNPSAKPNPPPGAISSQRWVEKATDWAAKNVPNDKIVLGLAAYGYDWTEGKPVGSTVSFDQIIATAQNAEAKIAFNDDTYNLNFSYEDNTNGTLHHVFFPDAATTFNIMRFGSEYHLAGFGLWRLGTEDKRIWRFYGKDMGWENAAKLSIAKLMQLNGTDDVNFVGSGEVLNVTSEPHHGKIALTMDKDNCLITEEYYRELPTTYTVQRLGKCKPKQLVITFDDGPDERWTPSVLSTLKKYKVPAAFFMVGLQMEKNLPLVKQVFDDGHTIGNHTFTHHDMSENSDRRSYAELKLTRMLIESVTGQSTILFRAPYNADADPTGHEEIWPMIIASRRNYLFVGESIDPNDWQQGVTADQIYKRVIDGVHNEDGHIILLHDAGGATREPTITALPRIIETLQREGYQFISLEQYLGMSRQTLMPPIEKGKVYYAMQANLSLAEFIYHISDFLTALFLVFLVLGFVRLLFMYILMIREKRAENHRNYAPINAKTAPEVSIIVPAYNEEVNIVRTINNLKQQDYPNFHIYLVDDGSKDNTLKRVHEKFDNDTAVTIIGKENGGKASALNLGIATCSTEYVVCIDADTQLLSDAVSKLMRHFIADKTGRIGAVAGNVKVG
;
A
#
# COMPACT_ATOMS: atom_id res chain seq x y z
N MET A 1 -9.65 -51.61 6.27
CA MET A 1 -10.24 -52.10 5.01
C MET A 1 -10.15 -50.98 3.98
N PHE A 2 -9.52 -51.23 2.85
CA PHE A 2 -9.37 -50.19 1.82
C PHE A 2 -10.59 -50.22 0.90
N PRO A 3 -11.12 -49.03 0.50
CA PRO A 3 -12.19 -48.94 -0.49
C PRO A 3 -11.74 -49.53 -1.83
N LYS A 4 -12.72 -49.96 -2.65
CA LYS A 4 -12.44 -50.31 -4.05
C LYS A 4 -11.77 -49.15 -4.75
N GLY A 5 -10.81 -49.43 -5.57
CA GLY A 5 -10.04 -48.39 -6.25
C GLY A 5 -8.76 -47.96 -5.54
N ASN A 6 -8.47 -48.39 -4.31
CA ASN A 6 -7.22 -48.07 -3.64
C ASN A 6 -6.04 -48.78 -4.34
N PRO A 7 -5.06 -48.06 -4.89
CA PRO A 7 -3.92 -48.66 -5.60
C PRO A 7 -2.99 -49.48 -4.68
N SER A 8 -3.08 -49.30 -3.34
CA SER A 8 -2.34 -50.08 -2.37
C SER A 8 -3.00 -51.42 -2.00
N ALA A 9 -4.24 -51.68 -2.47
CA ALA A 9 -4.94 -52.92 -2.20
C ALA A 9 -4.32 -54.07 -3.02
N LYS A 10 -4.22 -55.25 -2.42
CA LYS A 10 -3.77 -56.49 -3.12
C LYS A 10 -4.87 -57.53 -3.08
N PRO A 11 -5.26 -58.13 -4.24
CA PRO A 11 -4.83 -57.80 -5.61
C PRO A 11 -5.30 -56.41 -6.04
N ASN A 12 -4.65 -55.80 -7.01
CA ASN A 12 -5.00 -54.47 -7.53
C ASN A 12 -6.46 -54.48 -8.02
N PRO A 13 -7.35 -53.69 -7.45
CA PRO A 13 -8.74 -53.68 -7.89
C PRO A 13 -8.84 -52.94 -9.24
N PRO A 14 -9.87 -53.23 -10.05
CA PRO A 14 -10.17 -52.44 -11.23
C PRO A 14 -10.52 -51.00 -10.86
N PRO A 15 -10.40 -50.07 -11.83
CA PRO A 15 -10.87 -48.71 -11.64
C PRO A 15 -12.29 -48.64 -11.06
N GLY A 16 -12.53 -47.75 -10.09
CA GLY A 16 -13.86 -47.68 -9.48
C GLY A 16 -13.98 -46.65 -8.37
N ALA A 17 -15.18 -46.50 -7.84
CA ALA A 17 -15.56 -45.52 -6.83
C ALA A 17 -14.70 -45.57 -5.57
N ILE A 18 -14.34 -44.39 -5.05
CA ILE A 18 -13.66 -44.22 -3.77
C ILE A 18 -14.72 -44.07 -2.68
N SER A 19 -14.68 -44.95 -1.66
CA SER A 19 -15.61 -44.86 -0.52
C SER A 19 -17.08 -44.75 -0.93
N SER A 20 -17.54 -45.69 -1.81
CA SER A 20 -18.94 -45.69 -2.24
C SER A 20 -19.90 -45.70 -1.05
N GLN A 21 -21.00 -44.96 -1.13
CA GLN A 21 -21.97 -44.78 -0.03
C GLN A 21 -22.37 -46.13 0.58
N ARG A 22 -22.83 -47.09 -0.25
CA ARG A 22 -23.26 -48.40 0.22
C ARG A 22 -22.15 -49.22 0.90
N TRP A 23 -20.89 -49.03 0.49
CA TRP A 23 -19.78 -49.69 1.15
C TRP A 23 -19.50 -49.05 2.53
N VAL A 24 -19.54 -47.71 2.61
CA VAL A 24 -19.38 -46.96 3.86
C VAL A 24 -20.48 -47.34 4.85
N GLU A 25 -21.74 -47.44 4.37
CA GLU A 25 -22.89 -47.84 5.19
C GLU A 25 -22.67 -49.24 5.79
N LYS A 26 -22.33 -50.24 4.97
CA LYS A 26 -22.04 -51.60 5.44
C LYS A 26 -20.88 -51.67 6.42
N ALA A 27 -19.81 -50.89 6.17
CA ALA A 27 -18.64 -50.87 7.03
C ALA A 27 -18.93 -50.22 8.37
N THR A 28 -19.69 -49.11 8.37
CA THR A 28 -20.09 -48.38 9.58
C THR A 28 -21.07 -49.21 10.42
N ASP A 29 -22.05 -49.84 9.77
CA ASP A 29 -23.03 -50.71 10.41
C ASP A 29 -22.36 -51.93 11.08
N TRP A 30 -21.38 -52.54 10.42
CA TRP A 30 -20.57 -53.58 11.02
C TRP A 30 -19.74 -53.07 12.21
N ALA A 31 -19.11 -51.92 12.06
CA ALA A 31 -18.28 -51.32 13.13
C ALA A 31 -19.13 -51.01 14.36
N ALA A 32 -20.29 -50.37 14.18
CA ALA A 32 -21.23 -50.02 15.26
C ALA A 32 -21.78 -51.24 16.03
N LYS A 33 -21.85 -52.41 15.39
CA LYS A 33 -22.24 -53.67 16.05
C LYS A 33 -21.12 -54.29 16.91
N ASN A 34 -19.84 -53.89 16.68
CA ASN A 34 -18.70 -54.55 17.28
C ASN A 34 -17.84 -53.59 18.16
N VAL A 35 -18.02 -52.28 18.04
CA VAL A 35 -17.24 -51.25 18.74
C VAL A 35 -18.20 -50.18 19.27
N PRO A 36 -18.03 -49.68 20.48
CA PRO A 36 -18.81 -48.54 20.98
C PRO A 36 -18.73 -47.36 20.01
N ASN A 37 -19.87 -46.75 19.70
CA ASN A 37 -19.99 -45.71 18.66
C ASN A 37 -19.14 -44.45 18.99
N ASP A 38 -19.01 -44.13 20.26
CA ASP A 38 -18.16 -43.02 20.77
C ASP A 38 -16.64 -43.25 20.58
N LYS A 39 -16.25 -44.41 20.08
CA LYS A 39 -14.85 -44.77 19.73
C LYS A 39 -14.62 -44.92 18.23
N ILE A 40 -15.66 -44.72 17.41
CA ILE A 40 -15.58 -44.89 15.96
C ILE A 40 -15.40 -43.50 15.34
N VAL A 41 -14.32 -43.30 14.58
CA VAL A 41 -14.12 -42.15 13.70
C VAL A 41 -14.29 -42.60 12.26
N LEU A 42 -15.22 -42.00 11.53
CA LEU A 42 -15.48 -42.32 10.13
C LEU A 42 -14.53 -41.51 9.23
N GLY A 43 -13.68 -42.21 8.48
CA GLY A 43 -12.75 -41.59 7.52
C GLY A 43 -13.48 -41.15 6.25
N LEU A 44 -13.29 -39.90 5.87
CA LEU A 44 -13.82 -39.27 4.66
C LEU A 44 -12.70 -39.14 3.63
N ALA A 45 -12.89 -39.68 2.43
CA ALA A 45 -11.96 -39.49 1.33
C ALA A 45 -12.11 -38.06 0.76
N ALA A 46 -11.00 -37.35 0.63
CA ALA A 46 -10.97 -35.96 0.12
C ALA A 46 -10.03 -35.85 -1.09
N TYR A 47 -10.03 -36.84 -1.96
CA TYR A 47 -9.17 -36.93 -3.14
C TYR A 47 -9.81 -37.85 -4.18
N GLY A 48 -9.36 -37.77 -5.43
CA GLY A 48 -9.71 -38.69 -6.50
C GLY A 48 -8.58 -39.60 -6.92
N TYR A 49 -8.91 -40.54 -7.77
CA TYR A 49 -7.96 -41.37 -8.52
C TYR A 49 -8.15 -41.19 -10.03
N ASP A 50 -7.03 -40.94 -10.70
CA ASP A 50 -6.92 -41.00 -12.16
C ASP A 50 -6.23 -42.31 -12.57
N TRP A 51 -6.96 -43.15 -13.27
CA TRP A 51 -6.52 -44.46 -13.74
C TRP A 51 -6.22 -44.42 -15.24
N THR A 52 -4.96 -44.56 -15.59
CA THR A 52 -4.55 -44.73 -16.99
C THR A 52 -4.87 -46.15 -17.43
N GLU A 53 -5.52 -46.32 -18.58
CA GLU A 53 -5.81 -47.62 -19.14
C GLU A 53 -4.52 -48.44 -19.31
N GLY A 54 -4.59 -49.73 -18.93
CA GLY A 54 -3.44 -50.65 -18.96
C GLY A 54 -2.45 -50.50 -17.82
N LYS A 55 -2.57 -49.49 -16.93
CA LYS A 55 -1.74 -49.39 -15.75
C LYS A 55 -2.40 -50.00 -14.51
N PRO A 56 -1.65 -50.72 -13.67
CA PRO A 56 -2.21 -51.40 -12.49
C PRO A 56 -2.52 -50.49 -11.32
N VAL A 57 -2.10 -49.23 -11.36
CA VAL A 57 -2.17 -48.26 -10.23
C VAL A 57 -2.66 -46.93 -10.75
N GLY A 58 -3.66 -46.34 -10.08
CA GLY A 58 -4.14 -44.99 -10.33
C GLY A 58 -3.32 -43.95 -9.59
N SER A 59 -3.22 -42.77 -10.14
CA SER A 59 -2.59 -41.59 -9.52
C SER A 59 -3.60 -40.86 -8.63
N THR A 60 -3.16 -40.41 -7.45
CA THR A 60 -3.99 -39.58 -6.57
C THR A 60 -4.07 -38.16 -7.13
N VAL A 61 -5.27 -37.60 -7.23
CA VAL A 61 -5.53 -36.28 -7.77
C VAL A 61 -6.40 -35.46 -6.80
N SER A 62 -6.15 -34.17 -6.71
CA SER A 62 -6.98 -33.23 -5.93
C SER A 62 -8.26 -32.86 -6.65
N PHE A 63 -9.27 -32.38 -5.92
CA PHE A 63 -10.53 -31.93 -6.51
C PHE A 63 -10.31 -30.83 -7.56
N ASP A 64 -9.46 -29.85 -7.26
CA ASP A 64 -9.15 -28.75 -8.20
C ASP A 64 -8.51 -29.29 -9.49
N GLN A 65 -7.56 -30.24 -9.39
CA GLN A 65 -6.97 -30.92 -10.56
C GLN A 65 -8.00 -31.70 -11.36
N ILE A 66 -8.93 -32.39 -10.69
CA ILE A 66 -10.00 -33.17 -11.34
C ILE A 66 -10.88 -32.25 -12.19
N ILE A 67 -11.32 -31.14 -11.61
CA ILE A 67 -12.19 -30.19 -12.30
C ILE A 67 -11.45 -29.52 -13.49
N ALA A 68 -10.18 -29.14 -13.29
CA ALA A 68 -9.36 -28.61 -14.39
C ALA A 68 -9.16 -29.63 -15.52
N THR A 69 -8.91 -30.92 -15.18
CA THR A 69 -8.78 -31.99 -16.17
C THR A 69 -10.09 -32.21 -16.93
N ALA A 70 -11.21 -32.25 -16.21
CA ALA A 70 -12.54 -32.43 -16.84
C ALA A 70 -12.86 -31.27 -17.80
N GLN A 71 -12.50 -30.05 -17.42
CA GLN A 71 -12.69 -28.85 -18.26
C GLN A 71 -11.79 -28.90 -19.51
N ASN A 72 -10.48 -29.13 -19.33
CA ASN A 72 -9.52 -29.15 -20.43
C ASN A 72 -9.82 -30.25 -21.46
N ALA A 73 -10.37 -31.35 -20.99
CA ALA A 73 -10.76 -32.46 -21.84
C ALA A 73 -12.24 -32.38 -22.35
N GLU A 74 -12.95 -31.29 -22.00
CA GLU A 74 -14.39 -31.14 -22.26
C GLU A 74 -15.20 -32.37 -21.79
N ALA A 75 -14.74 -33.04 -20.72
CA ALA A 75 -15.30 -34.29 -20.25
C ALA A 75 -16.58 -34.06 -19.44
N LYS A 76 -17.58 -34.92 -19.66
CA LYS A 76 -18.83 -34.87 -18.91
C LYS A 76 -18.70 -35.66 -17.61
N ILE A 77 -18.80 -34.97 -16.48
CA ILE A 77 -18.83 -35.61 -15.16
C ILE A 77 -20.19 -36.28 -14.97
N ALA A 78 -20.15 -37.57 -14.63
CA ALA A 78 -21.32 -38.40 -14.39
C ALA A 78 -21.43 -38.76 -12.90
N PHE A 79 -22.63 -38.62 -12.34
CA PHE A 79 -22.98 -39.16 -11.03
C PHE A 79 -23.44 -40.62 -11.18
N ASN A 80 -22.92 -41.49 -10.35
CA ASN A 80 -23.29 -42.89 -10.31
C ASN A 80 -24.23 -43.14 -9.12
N ASP A 81 -25.49 -43.40 -9.36
CA ASP A 81 -26.56 -43.60 -8.38
C ASP A 81 -26.44 -44.90 -7.57
N ASP A 82 -25.68 -45.89 -8.04
CA ASP A 82 -25.35 -47.07 -7.28
C ASP A 82 -24.27 -46.87 -6.23
N THR A 83 -23.25 -46.07 -6.54
CA THR A 83 -22.10 -45.86 -5.70
C THR A 83 -22.12 -44.49 -4.98
N TYR A 84 -22.98 -43.60 -5.41
CA TYR A 84 -23.02 -42.20 -4.97
C TYR A 84 -21.62 -41.57 -5.08
N ASN A 85 -21.00 -41.76 -6.24
CA ASN A 85 -19.67 -41.23 -6.55
C ASN A 85 -19.69 -40.62 -7.95
N LEU A 86 -18.75 -39.72 -8.18
CA LEU A 86 -18.58 -39.05 -9.46
C LEU A 86 -17.47 -39.71 -10.28
N ASN A 87 -17.62 -39.66 -11.59
CA ASN A 87 -16.62 -40.18 -12.52
C ASN A 87 -16.70 -39.48 -13.88
N PHE A 88 -15.61 -39.52 -14.61
CA PHE A 88 -15.54 -39.24 -16.04
C PHE A 88 -14.37 -39.97 -16.67
N SER A 89 -14.33 -40.01 -18.01
CA SER A 89 -13.20 -40.52 -18.77
C SER A 89 -12.74 -39.48 -19.78
N TYR A 90 -11.45 -39.45 -20.05
CA TYR A 90 -10.86 -38.57 -21.05
C TYR A 90 -9.69 -39.26 -21.76
N GLU A 91 -9.38 -38.79 -22.95
CA GLU A 91 -8.22 -39.20 -23.73
C GLU A 91 -7.12 -38.14 -23.57
N ASP A 92 -5.91 -38.55 -23.20
CA ASP A 92 -4.75 -37.66 -23.10
C ASP A 92 -4.32 -37.23 -24.50
N ASN A 93 -4.43 -35.94 -24.80
CA ASN A 93 -4.12 -35.35 -26.10
C ASN A 93 -2.66 -35.49 -26.51
N THR A 94 -1.75 -35.82 -25.59
CA THR A 94 -0.31 -35.92 -25.88
C THR A 94 0.09 -37.33 -26.36
N ASN A 95 -0.59 -38.36 -25.90
CA ASN A 95 -0.22 -39.76 -26.13
C ASN A 95 -1.40 -40.68 -26.52
N GLY A 96 -2.62 -40.17 -26.56
CA GLY A 96 -3.82 -40.90 -26.92
C GLY A 96 -4.23 -41.99 -25.92
N THR A 97 -3.75 -41.95 -24.68
CA THR A 97 -4.16 -42.94 -23.68
C THR A 97 -5.48 -42.55 -23.02
N LEU A 98 -6.32 -43.57 -22.77
CA LEU A 98 -7.60 -43.39 -22.09
C LEU A 98 -7.39 -43.37 -20.57
N HIS A 99 -8.05 -42.43 -19.92
CA HIS A 99 -8.02 -42.24 -18.48
C HIS A 99 -9.43 -42.34 -17.90
N HIS A 100 -9.54 -42.89 -16.69
CA HIS A 100 -10.77 -43.01 -15.92
C HIS A 100 -10.59 -42.35 -14.56
N VAL A 101 -11.33 -41.28 -14.29
CA VAL A 101 -11.26 -40.55 -13.04
C VAL A 101 -12.47 -40.88 -12.16
N PHE A 102 -12.22 -41.19 -10.89
CA PHE A 102 -13.25 -41.40 -9.87
C PHE A 102 -12.95 -40.51 -8.66
N PHE A 103 -13.98 -39.85 -8.13
CA PHE A 103 -13.81 -38.93 -7.02
C PHE A 103 -15.08 -38.67 -6.22
N PRO A 104 -15.00 -38.41 -4.92
CA PRO A 104 -16.05 -37.78 -4.13
C PRO A 104 -15.91 -36.25 -4.20
N ASP A 105 -17.03 -35.57 -4.07
CA ASP A 105 -17.09 -34.10 -3.91
C ASP A 105 -17.79 -33.70 -2.61
N ALA A 106 -18.17 -32.44 -2.49
CA ALA A 106 -18.88 -31.95 -1.32
C ALA A 106 -20.28 -32.55 -1.16
N ALA A 107 -21.01 -32.85 -2.27
CA ALA A 107 -22.34 -33.40 -2.22
C ALA A 107 -22.32 -34.87 -1.78
N THR A 108 -21.42 -35.67 -2.35
CA THR A 108 -21.23 -37.05 -1.96
C THR A 108 -20.68 -37.20 -0.54
N THR A 109 -19.78 -36.30 -0.11
CA THR A 109 -19.28 -36.22 1.27
C THR A 109 -20.38 -35.83 2.26
N PHE A 110 -21.28 -34.90 1.88
CA PHE A 110 -22.45 -34.54 2.66
C PHE A 110 -23.29 -35.77 3.00
N ASN A 111 -23.57 -36.65 2.01
CA ASN A 111 -24.33 -37.87 2.21
C ASN A 111 -23.66 -38.82 3.22
N ILE A 112 -22.36 -39.03 3.11
CA ILE A 112 -21.60 -39.88 4.03
C ILE A 112 -21.66 -39.34 5.46
N MET A 113 -21.48 -38.04 5.63
CA MET A 113 -21.54 -37.39 6.97
C MET A 113 -22.95 -37.45 7.53
N ARG A 114 -23.97 -37.18 6.70
CA ARG A 114 -25.36 -37.25 7.10
C ARG A 114 -25.72 -38.66 7.61
N PHE A 115 -25.34 -39.69 6.88
CA PHE A 115 -25.52 -41.10 7.27
C PHE A 115 -24.76 -41.42 8.57
N GLY A 116 -23.46 -41.08 8.63
CA GLY A 116 -22.63 -41.38 9.80
C GLY A 116 -23.11 -40.68 11.11
N SER A 117 -23.77 -39.55 10.99
CA SER A 117 -24.33 -38.82 12.14
C SER A 117 -25.49 -39.54 12.82
N GLU A 118 -26.18 -40.48 12.13
CA GLU A 118 -27.23 -41.30 12.75
C GLU A 118 -26.69 -42.30 13.77
N TYR A 119 -25.43 -42.66 13.66
CA TYR A 119 -24.77 -43.59 14.57
C TYR A 119 -24.16 -42.94 15.82
N HIS A 120 -24.24 -41.61 15.95
CA HIS A 120 -23.60 -40.86 17.05
C HIS A 120 -22.12 -41.25 17.24
N LEU A 121 -21.36 -41.24 16.14
CA LEU A 121 -19.95 -41.59 16.12
C LEU A 121 -19.11 -40.58 16.89
N ALA A 122 -17.88 -40.95 17.30
CA ALA A 122 -16.89 -40.05 17.91
C ALA A 122 -16.56 -38.85 17.00
N GLY A 123 -16.65 -39.01 15.66
CA GLY A 123 -16.43 -37.92 14.72
C GLY A 123 -16.10 -38.39 13.31
N PHE A 124 -15.66 -37.43 12.52
CA PHE A 124 -15.24 -37.64 11.13
C PHE A 124 -13.77 -37.23 10.98
N GLY A 125 -13.02 -38.02 10.22
CA GLY A 125 -11.63 -37.74 9.88
C GLY A 125 -11.47 -37.52 8.39
N LEU A 126 -11.00 -36.34 7.96
CA LEU A 126 -10.80 -36.02 6.55
C LEU A 126 -9.41 -36.46 6.09
N TRP A 127 -9.32 -37.24 5.04
CA TRP A 127 -8.07 -37.64 4.42
C TRP A 127 -8.06 -37.24 2.93
N ARG A 128 -7.28 -36.22 2.53
CA ARG A 128 -6.41 -35.38 3.34
C ARG A 128 -6.71 -33.90 3.07
N LEU A 129 -6.22 -33.01 3.91
CA LEU A 129 -6.29 -31.56 3.70
C LEU A 129 -5.46 -31.15 2.47
N GLY A 130 -5.97 -30.17 1.71
CA GLY A 130 -5.34 -29.63 0.52
C GLY A 130 -5.69 -30.35 -0.78
N THR A 131 -6.47 -31.46 -0.71
CA THR A 131 -6.96 -32.19 -1.90
C THR A 131 -8.49 -32.23 -1.98
N GLU A 132 -9.16 -31.70 -0.95
CA GLU A 132 -10.60 -31.71 -0.81
C GLU A 132 -11.33 -30.71 -1.70
N ASP A 133 -12.59 -30.98 -1.95
CA ASP A 133 -13.55 -29.97 -2.40
C ASP A 133 -13.81 -28.95 -1.28
N LYS A 134 -13.37 -27.73 -1.47
CA LYS A 134 -13.47 -26.67 -0.44
C LYS A 134 -14.90 -26.37 0.00
N ARG A 135 -15.92 -26.79 -0.76
CA ARG A 135 -17.34 -26.64 -0.41
C ARG A 135 -17.72 -27.46 0.82
N ILE A 136 -16.96 -28.52 1.19
CA ILE A 136 -17.19 -29.32 2.40
C ILE A 136 -17.16 -28.48 3.68
N TRP A 137 -16.39 -27.39 3.70
CA TRP A 137 -16.27 -26.49 4.86
C TRP A 137 -17.57 -25.74 5.17
N ARG A 138 -18.58 -25.84 4.31
CA ARG A 138 -19.93 -25.30 4.56
C ARG A 138 -20.68 -26.08 5.63
N PHE A 139 -20.36 -27.37 5.78
CA PHE A 139 -21.05 -28.28 6.70
C PHE A 139 -20.10 -29.12 7.57
N TYR A 140 -18.83 -29.28 7.23
CA TYR A 140 -17.85 -29.99 8.05
C TYR A 140 -17.74 -29.33 9.45
N GLY A 141 -17.79 -30.18 10.50
CA GLY A 141 -17.81 -29.70 11.89
C GLY A 141 -19.20 -29.29 12.40
N LYS A 142 -20.26 -29.39 11.58
CA LYS A 142 -21.65 -29.20 12.03
C LYS A 142 -22.26 -30.55 12.40
N ASP A 143 -23.29 -30.48 13.27
CA ASP A 143 -24.15 -31.65 13.50
C ASP A 143 -24.97 -31.91 12.25
N MET A 144 -24.75 -33.09 11.65
CA MET A 144 -25.40 -33.57 10.42
C MET A 144 -26.58 -34.48 10.70
N GLY A 145 -27.09 -34.55 11.95
CA GLY A 145 -28.34 -35.22 12.26
C GLY A 145 -29.51 -34.67 11.42
N TRP A 146 -30.56 -35.46 11.21
CA TRP A 146 -31.65 -35.16 10.27
C TRP A 146 -32.21 -33.73 10.44
N GLU A 147 -32.55 -33.35 11.67
CA GLU A 147 -33.15 -32.03 11.98
C GLU A 147 -32.24 -30.86 11.60
N ASN A 148 -30.93 -31.02 11.71
CA ASN A 148 -29.96 -29.99 11.43
C ASN A 148 -29.57 -29.96 9.94
N ALA A 149 -29.43 -31.15 9.35
CA ALA A 149 -29.16 -31.30 7.91
C ALA A 149 -30.31 -30.73 7.06
N ALA A 150 -31.56 -30.92 7.47
CA ALA A 150 -32.73 -30.34 6.82
C ALA A 150 -32.75 -28.79 6.79
N LYS A 151 -32.07 -28.14 7.73
CA LYS A 151 -31.93 -26.66 7.79
C LYS A 151 -30.75 -26.13 6.97
N LEU A 152 -29.85 -27.01 6.50
CA LEU A 152 -28.70 -26.58 5.73
C LEU A 152 -29.09 -26.21 4.31
N SER A 153 -28.68 -25.05 3.85
CA SER A 153 -28.92 -24.63 2.46
C SER A 153 -27.94 -25.34 1.53
N ILE A 154 -28.44 -26.26 0.72
CA ILE A 154 -27.65 -26.91 -0.34
C ILE A 154 -27.33 -25.97 -1.51
N ALA A 155 -28.01 -24.82 -1.62
CA ALA A 155 -27.76 -23.84 -2.68
C ALA A 155 -26.29 -23.42 -2.76
N LYS A 156 -25.59 -23.38 -1.61
CA LYS A 156 -24.16 -23.07 -1.54
C LYS A 156 -23.25 -24.19 -2.07
N LEU A 157 -23.77 -25.41 -2.22
CA LEU A 157 -23.07 -26.53 -2.83
C LEU A 157 -23.25 -26.56 -4.35
N MET A 158 -24.26 -25.86 -4.87
CA MET A 158 -24.57 -25.80 -6.30
C MET A 158 -23.62 -24.89 -7.09
N GLN A 159 -22.79 -24.11 -6.44
CA GLN A 159 -21.83 -23.22 -7.08
C GLN A 159 -20.41 -23.77 -6.88
N LEU A 160 -19.70 -23.99 -8.00
CA LEU A 160 -18.27 -24.24 -8.01
C LEU A 160 -17.55 -22.93 -8.18
N ASN A 161 -16.64 -22.63 -7.27
CA ASN A 161 -15.77 -21.48 -7.50
C ASN A 161 -14.79 -21.80 -8.63
N GLY A 162 -14.49 -20.79 -9.46
CA GLY A 162 -13.34 -20.87 -10.35
C GLY A 162 -12.08 -21.05 -9.50
N THR A 163 -11.11 -21.79 -10.01
CA THR A 163 -9.80 -21.91 -9.37
C THR A 163 -8.93 -20.74 -9.82
N ASP A 164 -8.02 -20.31 -8.95
CA ASP A 164 -7.01 -19.32 -9.30
C ASP A 164 -5.85 -19.94 -10.11
N ASP A 165 -6.00 -21.20 -10.56
CA ASP A 165 -5.05 -21.87 -11.42
C ASP A 165 -4.97 -21.19 -12.79
N VAL A 166 -3.80 -21.24 -13.39
CA VAL A 166 -3.53 -20.61 -14.68
C VAL A 166 -3.18 -21.65 -15.72
N ASN A 167 -3.91 -21.62 -16.82
CA ASN A 167 -3.62 -22.43 -17.99
C ASN A 167 -2.81 -21.61 -19.00
N PHE A 168 -1.55 -21.97 -19.22
CA PHE A 168 -0.69 -21.33 -20.20
C PHE A 168 -0.79 -22.02 -21.57
N VAL A 169 -1.04 -21.22 -22.60
CA VAL A 169 -1.17 -21.70 -23.98
C VAL A 169 -0.19 -20.96 -24.88
N GLY A 170 0.54 -21.72 -25.71
CA GLY A 170 1.53 -21.14 -26.65
C GLY A 170 2.95 -21.10 -26.07
N SER A 171 3.78 -20.26 -26.63
CA SER A 171 5.19 -20.09 -26.28
C SER A 171 5.60 -18.62 -26.33
N GLY A 172 6.65 -18.24 -25.59
CA GLY A 172 7.16 -16.88 -25.50
C GLY A 172 6.98 -16.26 -24.13
N GLU A 173 7.53 -15.09 -23.95
CA GLU A 173 7.71 -14.41 -22.67
C GLU A 173 6.78 -13.19 -22.51
N VAL A 174 5.95 -12.90 -23.52
CA VAL A 174 4.89 -11.87 -23.41
C VAL A 174 3.55 -12.55 -23.18
N LEU A 175 2.87 -12.15 -22.15
CA LEU A 175 1.70 -12.82 -21.62
C LEU A 175 0.43 -11.99 -21.86
N ASN A 176 -0.62 -12.66 -22.31
CA ASN A 176 -1.92 -12.07 -22.57
C ASN A 176 -3.02 -12.91 -21.90
N VAL A 177 -3.74 -12.36 -20.96
CA VAL A 177 -4.89 -13.02 -20.33
C VAL A 177 -6.05 -13.02 -21.32
N THR A 178 -6.41 -14.16 -21.83
CA THR A 178 -7.50 -14.32 -22.82
C THR A 178 -8.82 -14.73 -22.20
N SER A 179 -8.79 -15.32 -21.01
CA SER A 179 -9.99 -15.72 -20.26
C SER A 179 -9.77 -15.54 -18.77
N GLU A 180 -10.80 -15.05 -18.09
CA GLU A 180 -10.85 -15.00 -16.62
C GLU A 180 -11.69 -16.15 -16.06
N PRO A 181 -11.46 -16.58 -14.80
CA PRO A 181 -12.26 -17.63 -14.19
C PRO A 181 -13.71 -17.20 -14.06
N HIS A 182 -14.60 -18.13 -14.34
CA HIS A 182 -16.00 -18.01 -13.96
C HIS A 182 -16.44 -19.20 -13.12
N HIS A 183 -17.47 -18.98 -12.31
CA HIS A 183 -18.00 -20.00 -11.44
C HIS A 183 -18.77 -21.05 -12.26
N GLY A 184 -18.53 -22.30 -11.93
CA GLY A 184 -19.33 -23.39 -12.44
C GLY A 184 -20.66 -23.53 -11.69
N LYS A 185 -21.56 -24.35 -12.25
CA LYS A 185 -22.90 -24.62 -11.71
C LYS A 185 -23.19 -26.11 -11.66
N ILE A 186 -23.67 -26.54 -10.51
CA ILE A 186 -24.13 -27.90 -10.26
C ILE A 186 -25.62 -27.85 -9.95
N ALA A 187 -26.38 -28.77 -10.50
CA ALA A 187 -27.75 -29.02 -10.07
C ALA A 187 -27.77 -30.22 -9.11
N LEU A 188 -28.40 -30.06 -7.96
CA LEU A 188 -28.54 -31.08 -6.92
C LEU A 188 -30.01 -31.34 -6.68
N THR A 189 -30.39 -32.63 -6.62
CA THR A 189 -31.69 -33.08 -6.16
C THR A 189 -31.52 -33.72 -4.78
N MET A 190 -32.32 -33.29 -3.81
CA MET A 190 -32.30 -33.82 -2.45
C MET A 190 -33.61 -34.57 -2.15
N ASP A 191 -33.49 -35.79 -1.67
CA ASP A 191 -34.55 -36.46 -0.97
C ASP A 191 -34.80 -35.76 0.37
N LYS A 192 -36.00 -35.19 0.52
CA LYS A 192 -36.36 -34.41 1.73
C LYS A 192 -36.64 -35.28 2.94
N ASP A 193 -37.05 -36.54 2.72
CA ASP A 193 -37.39 -37.44 3.80
C ASP A 193 -36.16 -37.97 4.52
N ASN A 194 -35.09 -38.23 3.79
CA ASN A 194 -33.83 -38.72 4.32
C ASN A 194 -32.73 -37.65 4.41
N CYS A 195 -32.96 -36.47 3.84
CA CYS A 195 -31.97 -35.40 3.71
C CYS A 195 -30.67 -35.87 3.02
N LEU A 196 -30.81 -36.62 1.91
CA LEU A 196 -29.71 -37.14 1.11
C LEU A 196 -29.77 -36.57 -0.32
N ILE A 197 -28.62 -36.22 -0.86
CA ILE A 197 -28.50 -35.80 -2.26
C ILE A 197 -28.52 -37.04 -3.15
N THR A 198 -29.56 -37.17 -3.98
CA THR A 198 -29.84 -38.34 -4.80
C THR A 198 -29.41 -38.20 -6.24
N GLU A 199 -29.31 -36.97 -6.73
CA GLU A 199 -28.85 -36.69 -8.09
C GLU A 199 -27.95 -35.47 -8.10
N GLU A 200 -26.95 -35.53 -8.97
CA GLU A 200 -25.99 -34.46 -9.15
C GLU A 200 -25.60 -34.30 -10.62
N TYR A 201 -25.69 -33.07 -11.13
CA TYR A 201 -25.37 -32.75 -12.51
C TYR A 201 -24.47 -31.51 -12.57
N TYR A 202 -23.25 -31.68 -13.06
CA TYR A 202 -22.32 -30.60 -13.38
C TYR A 202 -22.78 -29.96 -14.69
N ARG A 203 -23.51 -28.83 -14.59
CA ARG A 203 -24.08 -28.11 -15.73
C ARG A 203 -23.06 -27.24 -16.43
N GLU A 204 -22.24 -26.55 -15.66
CA GLU A 204 -21.16 -25.69 -16.13
C GLU A 204 -19.93 -25.96 -15.26
N LEU A 205 -18.81 -26.30 -15.87
CA LEU A 205 -17.54 -26.39 -15.15
C LEU A 205 -16.95 -24.98 -14.94
N PRO A 206 -16.28 -24.74 -13.83
CA PRO A 206 -15.60 -23.47 -13.63
C PRO A 206 -14.43 -23.36 -14.61
N THR A 207 -14.15 -22.16 -15.07
CA THR A 207 -12.94 -21.91 -15.85
C THR A 207 -11.84 -21.36 -14.98
N THR A 208 -10.60 -21.59 -15.41
CA THR A 208 -9.39 -21.00 -14.86
C THR A 208 -8.98 -19.78 -15.68
N TYR A 209 -7.98 -19.05 -15.22
CA TYR A 209 -7.32 -18.08 -16.08
C TYR A 209 -6.68 -18.80 -17.27
N THR A 210 -6.89 -18.28 -18.47
CA THR A 210 -6.13 -18.72 -19.65
C THR A 210 -5.20 -17.60 -20.06
N VAL A 211 -3.90 -17.90 -20.06
CA VAL A 211 -2.84 -16.96 -20.41
C VAL A 211 -2.17 -17.45 -21.69
N GLN A 212 -2.29 -16.66 -22.73
CA GLN A 212 -1.59 -16.90 -23.97
C GLN A 212 -0.18 -16.36 -23.90
N ARG A 213 0.82 -17.20 -24.16
CA ARG A 213 2.21 -16.82 -24.34
C ARG A 213 2.43 -16.36 -25.76
N LEU A 214 2.99 -15.17 -25.92
CA LEU A 214 3.26 -14.55 -27.19
C LEU A 214 4.77 -14.32 -27.36
N GLY A 215 5.22 -14.38 -28.58
CA GLY A 215 6.59 -14.14 -28.96
C GLY A 215 7.21 -15.32 -29.71
N LYS A 216 8.00 -15.02 -30.68
CA LYS A 216 8.75 -16.02 -31.47
C LYS A 216 10.14 -15.49 -31.76
N CYS A 217 11.13 -16.12 -31.16
CA CYS A 217 12.53 -15.90 -31.53
C CYS A 217 13.03 -16.98 -32.48
N LYS A 218 13.82 -16.56 -33.43
CA LYS A 218 14.72 -17.49 -34.13
C LYS A 218 15.90 -17.80 -33.22
N PRO A 219 16.61 -18.91 -33.45
CA PRO A 219 17.84 -19.18 -32.72
C PRO A 219 18.79 -17.98 -32.76
N LYS A 220 19.41 -17.65 -31.62
CA LYS A 220 20.30 -16.51 -31.45
C LYS A 220 19.67 -15.12 -31.66
N GLN A 221 18.39 -14.96 -31.38
CA GLN A 221 17.74 -13.66 -31.27
C GLN A 221 17.44 -13.34 -29.81
N LEU A 222 17.71 -12.10 -29.40
CA LEU A 222 17.51 -11.61 -28.03
C LEU A 222 16.81 -10.25 -28.05
N VAL A 223 16.03 -9.98 -27.02
CA VAL A 223 15.44 -8.68 -26.75
C VAL A 223 16.07 -8.11 -25.49
N ILE A 224 16.45 -6.85 -25.51
CA ILE A 224 16.96 -6.17 -24.32
C ILE A 224 15.93 -5.15 -23.82
N THR A 225 15.71 -5.14 -22.52
CA THR A 225 14.73 -4.27 -21.88
C THR A 225 15.33 -3.55 -20.69
N PHE A 226 14.81 -2.35 -20.40
CA PHE A 226 15.23 -1.53 -19.28
C PHE A 226 14.01 -1.09 -18.48
N ASP A 227 14.09 -1.22 -17.16
CA ASP A 227 13.03 -0.85 -16.23
C ASP A 227 13.45 0.35 -15.35
N ASP A 228 12.48 0.95 -14.66
CA ASP A 228 12.59 2.04 -13.68
C ASP A 228 12.82 3.44 -14.26
N GLY A 229 13.30 3.55 -15.49
CA GLY A 229 13.68 4.83 -16.12
C GLY A 229 12.52 5.81 -16.36
N PRO A 230 12.87 6.99 -16.91
CA PRO A 230 14.22 7.46 -17.22
C PRO A 230 14.90 8.16 -16.03
N ASP A 231 16.24 8.14 -16.00
CA ASP A 231 17.08 8.90 -15.05
C ASP A 231 18.13 9.71 -15.81
N GLU A 232 18.24 11.01 -15.52
CA GLU A 232 19.16 11.94 -16.19
C GLU A 232 20.64 11.56 -16.07
N ARG A 233 21.01 10.79 -15.05
CA ARG A 233 22.39 10.35 -14.80
C ARG A 233 22.77 9.14 -15.62
N TRP A 234 21.81 8.21 -15.86
CA TRP A 234 22.10 6.88 -16.35
C TRP A 234 21.54 6.59 -17.74
N THR A 235 20.26 6.93 -17.98
CA THR A 235 19.59 6.66 -19.27
C THR A 235 20.34 7.22 -20.48
N PRO A 236 20.96 8.43 -20.46
CA PRO A 236 21.73 8.92 -21.60
C PRO A 236 22.92 8.03 -21.97
N SER A 237 23.58 7.41 -20.98
CA SER A 237 24.70 6.49 -21.24
C SER A 237 24.24 5.18 -21.85
N VAL A 238 23.06 4.68 -21.40
CA VAL A 238 22.41 3.51 -22.02
C VAL A 238 22.08 3.80 -23.48
N LEU A 239 21.40 4.91 -23.78
CA LEU A 239 21.02 5.31 -25.14
C LEU A 239 22.27 5.48 -26.05
N SER A 240 23.33 6.08 -25.54
CA SER A 240 24.60 6.21 -26.29
C SER A 240 25.18 4.85 -26.65
N THR A 241 25.15 3.89 -25.74
CA THR A 241 25.60 2.53 -25.95
C THR A 241 24.73 1.81 -26.99
N LEU A 242 23.43 1.83 -26.84
CA LEU A 242 22.48 1.21 -27.77
C LEU A 242 22.65 1.78 -29.21
N LYS A 243 22.81 3.09 -29.32
CA LYS A 243 23.05 3.77 -30.60
C LYS A 243 24.37 3.36 -31.24
N LYS A 244 25.46 3.28 -30.46
CA LYS A 244 26.76 2.84 -30.92
C LYS A 244 26.72 1.44 -31.57
N TYR A 245 26.01 0.51 -30.92
CA TYR A 245 25.91 -0.88 -31.34
C TYR A 245 24.69 -1.16 -32.23
N LYS A 246 23.84 -0.17 -32.50
CA LYS A 246 22.59 -0.27 -33.28
C LYS A 246 21.65 -1.34 -32.72
N VAL A 247 21.49 -1.37 -31.41
CA VAL A 247 20.64 -2.31 -30.67
C VAL A 247 19.31 -1.65 -30.37
N PRO A 248 18.19 -2.20 -30.84
CA PRO A 248 16.87 -1.77 -30.39
C PRO A 248 16.60 -2.27 -28.95
N ALA A 249 15.81 -1.51 -28.17
CA ALA A 249 15.46 -1.88 -26.82
C ALA A 249 14.01 -1.48 -26.51
N ALA A 250 13.45 -2.04 -25.44
CA ALA A 250 12.20 -1.57 -24.86
C ALA A 250 12.47 -1.00 -23.46
N PHE A 251 11.80 0.11 -23.13
CA PHE A 251 11.94 0.79 -21.84
C PHE A 251 10.60 0.80 -21.13
N PHE A 252 10.53 0.17 -19.96
CA PHE A 252 9.36 0.20 -19.09
C PHE A 252 9.54 1.32 -18.06
N MET A 253 8.82 2.40 -18.29
CA MET A 253 9.09 3.65 -17.60
C MET A 253 8.12 3.89 -16.44
N VAL A 254 8.68 4.39 -15.33
CA VAL A 254 7.93 4.81 -14.15
C VAL A 254 7.41 6.24 -14.31
N GLY A 255 6.12 6.46 -14.10
CA GLY A 255 5.48 7.75 -14.30
C GLY A 255 6.16 8.92 -13.58
N LEU A 256 6.50 8.75 -12.30
CA LEU A 256 7.21 9.77 -11.51
C LEU A 256 8.60 10.11 -12.07
N GLN A 257 9.30 9.15 -12.67
CA GLN A 257 10.59 9.41 -13.29
C GLN A 257 10.43 10.10 -14.66
N MET A 258 9.40 9.70 -15.40
CA MET A 258 9.04 10.38 -16.64
C MET A 258 8.67 11.86 -16.41
N GLU A 259 7.88 12.15 -15.38
CA GLU A 259 7.44 13.52 -15.04
C GLU A 259 8.63 14.47 -14.79
N LYS A 260 9.70 13.94 -14.20
CA LYS A 260 10.95 14.69 -13.96
C LYS A 260 11.82 14.84 -15.21
N ASN A 261 11.68 13.92 -16.17
CA ASN A 261 12.64 13.75 -17.29
C ASN A 261 11.94 13.68 -18.65
N LEU A 262 10.90 14.50 -18.90
CA LEU A 262 10.12 14.46 -20.14
C LEU A 262 10.94 14.57 -21.43
N PRO A 263 11.98 15.42 -21.53
CA PRO A 263 12.85 15.45 -22.71
C PRO A 263 13.53 14.11 -22.97
N LEU A 264 13.88 13.37 -21.92
CA LEU A 264 14.55 12.09 -22.04
C LEU A 264 13.58 10.98 -22.51
N VAL A 265 12.33 11.00 -22.04
CA VAL A 265 11.26 10.15 -22.58
C VAL A 265 11.10 10.37 -24.08
N LYS A 266 11.09 11.65 -24.52
CA LYS A 266 11.00 12.01 -25.93
C LYS A 266 12.21 11.50 -26.72
N GLN A 267 13.41 11.58 -26.17
CA GLN A 267 14.64 11.09 -26.79
C GLN A 267 14.59 9.57 -26.96
N VAL A 268 14.21 8.80 -25.94
CA VAL A 268 14.07 7.33 -26.04
C VAL A 268 13.12 6.96 -27.18
N PHE A 269 12.00 7.66 -27.30
CA PHE A 269 11.03 7.44 -28.35
C PHE A 269 11.57 7.79 -29.76
N ASP A 270 12.24 8.95 -29.89
CA ASP A 270 12.77 9.44 -31.15
C ASP A 270 13.99 8.62 -31.64
N ASP A 271 14.78 8.06 -30.72
CA ASP A 271 15.87 7.12 -31.05
C ASP A 271 15.33 5.74 -31.51
N GLY A 272 14.01 5.56 -31.55
CA GLY A 272 13.34 4.39 -32.13
C GLY A 272 13.07 3.25 -31.14
N HIS A 273 13.30 3.46 -29.84
CA HIS A 273 13.04 2.46 -28.83
C HIS A 273 11.54 2.37 -28.49
N THR A 274 11.11 1.21 -28.03
CA THR A 274 9.72 0.96 -27.62
C THR A 274 9.54 1.40 -26.17
N ILE A 275 8.40 2.03 -25.85
CA ILE A 275 8.10 2.45 -24.48
C ILE A 275 6.92 1.65 -23.94
N GLY A 276 7.10 1.02 -22.77
CA GLY A 276 6.09 0.34 -21.98
C GLY A 276 5.78 1.08 -20.68
N ASN A 277 4.70 0.66 -20.05
CA ASN A 277 4.23 1.17 -18.77
C ASN A 277 4.83 0.36 -17.61
N HIS A 278 5.39 1.04 -16.60
CA HIS A 278 5.96 0.43 -15.39
C HIS A 278 5.32 1.00 -14.11
N THR A 279 4.01 1.27 -14.14
CA THR A 279 3.23 1.99 -13.11
C THR A 279 3.65 3.45 -12.95
N PHE A 280 2.92 4.21 -12.13
CA PHE A 280 3.21 5.62 -11.91
C PHE A 280 4.21 5.83 -10.77
N THR A 281 4.03 5.12 -9.66
CA THR A 281 4.83 5.29 -8.44
C THR A 281 5.80 4.14 -8.16
N HIS A 282 5.93 3.16 -9.08
CA HIS A 282 6.72 1.95 -8.90
C HIS A 282 6.26 1.14 -7.67
N HIS A 283 4.95 0.99 -7.51
CA HIS A 283 4.39 0.27 -6.37
C HIS A 283 4.01 -1.16 -6.75
N ASP A 284 4.13 -2.09 -5.80
CA ASP A 284 3.69 -3.46 -6.00
C ASP A 284 2.17 -3.52 -6.21
N MET A 285 1.77 -3.97 -7.40
CA MET A 285 0.36 -4.03 -7.77
C MET A 285 -0.39 -5.18 -7.10
N SER A 286 0.29 -6.19 -6.60
CA SER A 286 -0.32 -7.32 -5.88
C SER A 286 -0.97 -6.87 -4.57
N GLU A 287 -0.42 -5.83 -3.94
CA GLU A 287 -0.91 -5.26 -2.68
C GLU A 287 -1.96 -4.15 -2.86
N ASN A 288 -2.22 -3.74 -4.10
CA ASN A 288 -3.07 -2.59 -4.40
C ASN A 288 -4.54 -2.97 -4.59
N SER A 289 -5.43 -2.02 -4.30
CA SER A 289 -6.81 -2.08 -4.78
C SER A 289 -6.86 -1.87 -6.30
N ASP A 290 -7.83 -2.47 -6.99
CA ASP A 290 -8.07 -2.29 -8.44
C ASP A 290 -8.13 -0.82 -8.86
N ARG A 291 -8.71 0.03 -8.02
CA ARG A 291 -8.82 1.47 -8.28
C ARG A 291 -7.45 2.15 -8.31
N ARG A 292 -6.56 1.78 -7.40
CA ARG A 292 -5.21 2.33 -7.33
C ARG A 292 -4.39 1.82 -8.52
N SER A 293 -4.40 0.52 -8.77
CA SER A 293 -3.71 -0.08 -9.92
C SER A 293 -4.16 0.52 -11.25
N TYR A 294 -5.47 0.78 -11.38
CA TYR A 294 -5.99 1.50 -12.56
C TYR A 294 -5.43 2.92 -12.69
N ALA A 295 -5.35 3.66 -11.58
CA ALA A 295 -4.78 5.01 -11.59
C ALA A 295 -3.29 5.00 -11.96
N GLU A 296 -2.52 4.07 -11.39
CA GLU A 296 -1.10 3.85 -11.68
C GLU A 296 -0.88 3.63 -13.20
N LEU A 297 -1.60 2.70 -13.79
CA LEU A 297 -1.50 2.39 -15.22
C LEU A 297 -1.96 3.56 -16.10
N LYS A 298 -3.06 4.20 -15.74
CA LYS A 298 -3.65 5.28 -16.52
C LYS A 298 -2.77 6.52 -16.55
N LEU A 299 -2.26 6.95 -15.39
CA LEU A 299 -1.44 8.16 -15.29
C LEU A 299 -0.14 8.02 -16.08
N THR A 300 0.53 6.88 -15.95
CA THR A 300 1.76 6.60 -16.73
C THR A 300 1.49 6.58 -18.22
N ARG A 301 0.40 5.93 -18.67
CA ARG A 301 0.02 5.93 -20.08
C ARG A 301 -0.28 7.33 -20.59
N MET A 302 -0.97 8.16 -19.81
CA MET A 302 -1.24 9.55 -20.19
C MET A 302 0.05 10.37 -20.37
N LEU A 303 1.08 10.14 -19.56
CA LEU A 303 2.39 10.78 -19.77
C LEU A 303 3.05 10.30 -21.05
N ILE A 304 3.08 8.99 -21.31
CA ILE A 304 3.61 8.43 -22.57
C ILE A 304 2.90 9.08 -23.76
N GLU A 305 1.56 9.10 -23.74
CA GLU A 305 0.72 9.67 -24.80
C GLU A 305 0.98 11.17 -25.01
N SER A 306 1.14 11.92 -23.92
CA SER A 306 1.36 13.37 -24.00
C SER A 306 2.74 13.73 -24.59
N VAL A 307 3.77 12.94 -24.31
CA VAL A 307 5.14 13.20 -24.79
C VAL A 307 5.35 12.67 -26.21
N THR A 308 4.85 11.47 -26.50
CA THR A 308 5.13 10.76 -27.75
C THR A 308 4.07 10.94 -28.83
N GLY A 309 2.84 11.32 -28.46
CA GLY A 309 1.68 11.29 -29.35
C GLY A 309 1.18 9.88 -29.66
N GLN A 310 1.71 8.87 -28.97
CA GLN A 310 1.34 7.45 -29.10
C GLN A 310 1.03 6.86 -27.74
N SER A 311 0.02 5.99 -27.68
CA SER A 311 -0.27 5.19 -26.51
C SER A 311 0.66 3.98 -26.43
N THR A 312 0.54 3.17 -25.38
CA THR A 312 1.21 1.86 -25.29
C THR A 312 0.26 0.81 -24.76
N ILE A 313 0.37 -0.41 -25.32
CA ILE A 313 -0.30 -1.60 -24.80
C ILE A 313 0.69 -2.51 -24.05
N LEU A 314 1.91 -2.10 -23.85
CA LEU A 314 2.94 -2.86 -23.17
C LEU A 314 3.02 -2.46 -21.70
N PHE A 315 3.07 -3.46 -20.85
CA PHE A 315 3.18 -3.30 -19.40
C PHE A 315 4.13 -4.32 -18.81
N ARG A 316 4.94 -3.91 -17.85
CA ARG A 316 5.69 -4.80 -16.96
C ARG A 316 5.40 -4.39 -15.52
N ALA A 317 5.12 -5.37 -14.65
CA ALA A 317 4.86 -5.10 -13.25
C ALA A 317 6.16 -4.85 -12.48
N PRO A 318 6.22 -3.82 -11.61
CA PRO A 318 7.28 -3.72 -10.62
C PRO A 318 7.34 -4.98 -9.75
N TYR A 319 8.54 -5.47 -9.44
CA TYR A 319 8.85 -6.63 -8.58
C TYR A 319 8.41 -8.01 -9.12
N ASN A 320 7.43 -8.06 -10.01
CA ASN A 320 6.80 -9.30 -10.49
C ASN A 320 6.87 -9.35 -12.03
N ALA A 321 8.07 -9.48 -12.58
CA ALA A 321 8.33 -9.43 -14.03
C ALA A 321 8.55 -10.80 -14.67
N ASP A 322 8.47 -11.90 -13.91
CA ASP A 322 8.73 -13.25 -14.40
C ASP A 322 7.80 -13.65 -15.57
N ALA A 323 8.39 -14.25 -16.60
CA ALA A 323 7.64 -14.82 -17.71
C ALA A 323 6.93 -16.14 -17.36
N ASP A 324 7.30 -16.78 -16.26
CA ASP A 324 6.72 -18.01 -15.73
C ASP A 324 6.04 -17.80 -14.37
N PRO A 325 5.03 -16.92 -14.26
CA PRO A 325 4.39 -16.61 -13.00
C PRO A 325 3.71 -17.85 -12.40
N THR A 326 3.97 -18.11 -11.13
CA THR A 326 3.47 -19.28 -10.38
C THR A 326 2.59 -18.91 -9.21
N GLY A 327 2.73 -17.71 -8.68
CA GLY A 327 2.02 -17.22 -7.51
C GLY A 327 0.95 -16.18 -7.83
N HIS A 328 0.01 -16.00 -6.91
CA HIS A 328 -1.02 -14.97 -7.02
C HIS A 328 -0.43 -13.55 -7.17
N GLU A 329 0.66 -13.28 -6.44
CA GLU A 329 1.34 -11.98 -6.46
C GLU A 329 1.88 -11.63 -7.85
N GLU A 330 2.34 -12.63 -8.60
CA GLU A 330 2.86 -12.46 -9.97
C GLU A 330 1.72 -12.38 -11.02
N ILE A 331 0.65 -13.15 -10.82
CA ILE A 331 -0.46 -13.25 -11.77
C ILE A 331 -1.40 -12.05 -11.67
N TRP A 332 -1.64 -11.54 -10.46
CA TRP A 332 -2.62 -10.49 -10.23
C TRP A 332 -2.33 -9.17 -10.96
N PRO A 333 -1.09 -8.65 -10.98
CA PRO A 333 -0.74 -7.48 -11.78
C PRO A 333 -1.02 -7.67 -13.28
N MET A 334 -0.74 -8.85 -13.82
CA MET A 334 -1.00 -9.22 -15.20
C MET A 334 -2.50 -9.20 -15.52
N ILE A 335 -3.34 -9.75 -14.64
CA ILE A 335 -4.80 -9.76 -14.80
C ILE A 335 -5.36 -8.34 -14.82
N ILE A 336 -4.94 -7.50 -13.87
CA ILE A 336 -5.39 -6.10 -13.80
C ILE A 336 -4.98 -5.34 -15.07
N ALA A 337 -3.75 -5.54 -15.55
CA ALA A 337 -3.25 -4.91 -16.74
C ALA A 337 -4.02 -5.37 -17.99
N SER A 338 -4.29 -6.68 -18.11
CA SER A 338 -5.06 -7.26 -19.21
C SER A 338 -6.48 -6.69 -19.30
N ARG A 339 -7.15 -6.47 -18.18
CA ARG A 339 -8.47 -5.78 -18.11
C ARG A 339 -8.44 -4.36 -18.68
N ARG A 340 -7.26 -3.82 -18.92
CA ARG A 340 -7.00 -2.48 -19.49
C ARG A 340 -6.34 -2.56 -20.86
N ASN A 341 -6.41 -3.73 -21.52
CA ASN A 341 -5.84 -4.01 -22.83
C ASN A 341 -4.31 -3.87 -22.89
N TYR A 342 -3.63 -4.23 -21.81
CA TYR A 342 -2.18 -4.36 -21.82
C TYR A 342 -1.75 -5.81 -22.07
N LEU A 343 -0.65 -5.95 -22.79
CA LEU A 343 0.16 -7.16 -22.84
C LEU A 343 1.21 -7.07 -21.72
N PHE A 344 1.31 -8.11 -20.92
CA PHE A 344 2.32 -8.20 -19.89
C PHE A 344 3.63 -8.70 -20.52
N VAL A 345 4.70 -7.92 -20.38
CA VAL A 345 6.01 -8.30 -20.91
C VAL A 345 6.83 -8.87 -19.77
N GLY A 346 6.94 -10.19 -19.76
CA GLY A 346 7.78 -10.92 -18.84
C GLY A 346 9.26 -10.83 -19.19
N GLU A 347 10.07 -11.43 -18.37
CA GLU A 347 11.50 -11.61 -18.58
C GLU A 347 11.89 -13.04 -18.18
N SER A 348 13.00 -13.52 -18.70
CA SER A 348 13.54 -14.84 -18.33
C SER A 348 15.04 -14.76 -18.00
N ILE A 349 15.70 -13.65 -18.31
CA ILE A 349 17.12 -13.43 -18.02
C ILE A 349 17.25 -12.17 -17.16
N ASP A 350 17.12 -12.32 -15.82
CA ASP A 350 17.40 -11.27 -14.84
C ASP A 350 18.79 -11.45 -14.23
N PRO A 351 19.76 -10.58 -14.57
CA PRO A 351 21.08 -10.61 -13.93
C PRO A 351 21.07 -10.03 -12.51
N ASN A 352 19.92 -9.63 -11.98
CA ASN A 352 19.79 -8.99 -10.67
C ASN A 352 20.68 -7.74 -10.53
N ASP A 353 20.70 -6.90 -11.55
CA ASP A 353 21.52 -5.67 -11.56
C ASP A 353 21.02 -4.59 -10.59
N TRP A 354 19.83 -4.79 -10.05
CA TRP A 354 19.21 -3.97 -9.00
C TRP A 354 19.76 -4.25 -7.60
N GLN A 355 20.45 -5.38 -7.38
CA GLN A 355 20.96 -5.75 -6.06
C GLN A 355 22.07 -4.82 -5.60
N GLN A 356 22.03 -4.45 -4.30
CA GLN A 356 23.06 -3.60 -3.73
C GLN A 356 24.43 -4.28 -3.74
N GLY A 357 25.45 -3.58 -4.24
CA GLY A 357 26.83 -4.08 -4.28
C GLY A 357 27.13 -5.04 -5.44
N VAL A 358 26.20 -5.26 -6.35
CA VAL A 358 26.46 -6.04 -7.57
C VAL A 358 27.52 -5.34 -8.43
N THR A 359 28.42 -6.12 -9.03
CA THR A 359 29.49 -5.62 -9.90
C THR A 359 29.16 -5.80 -11.38
N ALA A 360 29.78 -5.00 -12.23
CA ALA A 360 29.65 -5.15 -13.69
C ALA A 360 30.03 -6.54 -14.21
N ASP A 361 31.02 -7.18 -13.59
CA ASP A 361 31.43 -8.54 -13.96
C ASP A 361 30.37 -9.59 -13.57
N GLN A 362 29.70 -9.41 -12.46
CA GLN A 362 28.60 -10.29 -12.04
C GLN A 362 27.40 -10.15 -12.97
N ILE A 363 27.01 -8.91 -13.31
CA ILE A 363 25.92 -8.64 -14.27
C ILE A 363 26.26 -9.27 -15.63
N TYR A 364 27.44 -8.97 -16.15
CA TYR A 364 27.92 -9.55 -17.40
C TYR A 364 27.84 -11.08 -17.40
N LYS A 365 28.41 -11.70 -16.37
CA LYS A 365 28.44 -13.16 -16.26
C LYS A 365 27.03 -13.75 -16.22
N ARG A 366 26.14 -13.20 -15.38
CA ARG A 366 24.77 -13.71 -15.24
C ARG A 366 23.98 -13.61 -16.56
N VAL A 367 24.12 -12.52 -17.31
CA VAL A 367 23.47 -12.40 -18.63
C VAL A 367 24.03 -13.43 -19.60
N ILE A 368 25.35 -13.58 -19.68
CA ILE A 368 25.97 -14.54 -20.60
C ILE A 368 25.61 -15.99 -20.25
N ASP A 369 25.66 -16.32 -18.96
CA ASP A 369 25.26 -17.64 -18.46
C ASP A 369 23.79 -17.93 -18.78
N GLY A 370 22.85 -16.98 -18.51
CA GLY A 370 21.43 -17.13 -18.82
C GLY A 370 21.17 -17.33 -20.32
N VAL A 371 21.83 -16.55 -21.17
CA VAL A 371 21.72 -16.72 -22.63
C VAL A 371 22.26 -18.09 -23.10
N HIS A 372 23.36 -18.56 -22.52
CA HIS A 372 23.97 -19.83 -22.89
C HIS A 372 23.20 -21.04 -22.32
N ASN A 373 22.52 -20.88 -21.20
CA ASN A 373 21.63 -21.89 -20.64
C ASN A 373 20.28 -22.00 -21.37
N GLU A 374 20.02 -21.10 -22.33
CA GLU A 374 18.73 -21.00 -23.01
C GLU A 374 17.56 -20.72 -22.05
N ASP A 375 17.82 -19.94 -20.97
CA ASP A 375 16.82 -19.60 -19.96
C ASP A 375 15.66 -18.77 -20.56
N GLY A 376 15.91 -18.06 -21.69
CA GLY A 376 14.93 -17.30 -22.44
C GLY A 376 15.54 -16.33 -23.44
N HIS A 377 14.75 -15.37 -23.87
CA HIS A 377 15.15 -14.41 -24.92
C HIS A 377 15.07 -12.94 -24.48
N ILE A 378 14.32 -12.62 -23.42
CA ILE A 378 14.14 -11.25 -22.92
C ILE A 378 15.09 -11.02 -21.74
N ILE A 379 16.03 -10.10 -21.92
CA ILE A 379 16.99 -9.68 -20.91
C ILE A 379 16.43 -8.47 -20.18
N LEU A 380 16.32 -8.55 -18.87
CA LEU A 380 15.97 -7.44 -17.99
C LEU A 380 17.24 -6.73 -17.50
N LEU A 381 17.27 -5.41 -17.64
CA LEU A 381 18.23 -4.51 -17.00
C LEU A 381 17.50 -3.28 -16.46
N HIS A 382 18.17 -2.47 -15.67
CA HIS A 382 17.60 -1.24 -15.12
C HIS A 382 18.46 -0.04 -15.51
N ASP A 383 17.80 1.04 -15.96
CA ASP A 383 18.47 2.31 -16.29
C ASP A 383 18.17 3.42 -15.28
N ALA A 384 17.44 3.09 -14.20
CA ALA A 384 17.14 3.98 -13.06
C ALA A 384 16.97 3.19 -11.77
N GLY A 385 16.55 3.87 -10.69
CA GLY A 385 16.34 3.25 -9.38
C GLY A 385 17.65 2.89 -8.65
N GLY A 386 17.52 2.43 -7.40
CA GLY A 386 18.65 2.03 -6.56
C GLY A 386 19.62 3.17 -6.22
N ALA A 387 20.77 2.80 -5.67
CA ALA A 387 21.81 3.76 -5.29
C ALA A 387 22.68 4.19 -6.50
N THR A 388 22.94 3.27 -7.43
CA THR A 388 23.74 3.50 -8.63
C THR A 388 23.39 2.48 -9.73
N ARG A 389 23.53 2.88 -10.99
CA ARG A 389 23.44 2.01 -12.17
C ARG A 389 24.78 1.94 -12.96
N GLU A 390 25.85 2.44 -12.37
CA GLU A 390 27.18 2.40 -12.97
C GLU A 390 27.63 0.96 -13.33
N PRO A 391 27.37 -0.08 -12.51
CA PRO A 391 27.66 -1.46 -12.88
C PRO A 391 26.94 -1.92 -14.16
N THR A 392 25.65 -1.59 -14.29
CA THR A 392 24.83 -1.92 -15.47
C THR A 392 25.38 -1.23 -16.72
N ILE A 393 25.67 0.08 -16.62
CA ILE A 393 26.24 0.86 -17.73
C ILE A 393 27.61 0.32 -18.18
N THR A 394 28.43 -0.13 -17.21
CA THR A 394 29.74 -0.71 -17.49
C THR A 394 29.63 -2.10 -18.11
N ALA A 395 28.67 -2.90 -17.71
CA ALA A 395 28.44 -4.25 -18.22
C ALA A 395 27.83 -4.25 -19.62
N LEU A 396 26.88 -3.33 -19.89
CA LEU A 396 26.08 -3.29 -21.12
C LEU A 396 26.88 -3.38 -22.43
N PRO A 397 27.93 -2.55 -22.69
CA PRO A 397 28.68 -2.66 -23.92
C PRO A 397 29.40 -4.02 -24.06
N ARG A 398 29.88 -4.57 -22.97
CA ARG A 398 30.56 -5.88 -22.95
C ARG A 398 29.59 -7.03 -23.30
N ILE A 399 28.36 -6.97 -22.71
CA ILE A 399 27.30 -7.92 -23.01
C ILE A 399 26.98 -7.90 -24.50
N ILE A 400 26.73 -6.71 -25.06
CA ILE A 400 26.37 -6.55 -26.47
C ILE A 400 27.52 -7.03 -27.39
N GLU A 401 28.73 -6.60 -27.12
CA GLU A 401 29.91 -6.99 -27.95
C GLU A 401 30.15 -8.50 -27.94
N THR A 402 29.99 -9.13 -26.77
CA THR A 402 30.22 -10.58 -26.66
C THR A 402 29.14 -11.35 -27.41
N LEU A 403 27.87 -11.06 -27.16
CA LEU A 403 26.78 -11.77 -27.81
C LEU A 403 26.72 -11.53 -29.30
N GLN A 404 27.00 -10.30 -29.80
CA GLN A 404 27.11 -10.05 -31.25
C GLN A 404 28.28 -10.82 -31.89
N ARG A 405 29.42 -10.95 -31.20
CA ARG A 405 30.56 -11.74 -31.67
C ARG A 405 30.24 -13.23 -31.75
N GLU A 406 29.38 -13.74 -30.85
CA GLU A 406 28.89 -15.10 -30.87
C GLU A 406 27.76 -15.34 -31.88
N GLY A 407 27.37 -14.28 -32.62
CA GLY A 407 26.37 -14.34 -33.69
C GLY A 407 24.94 -14.14 -33.20
N TYR A 408 24.73 -13.65 -31.95
CA TYR A 408 23.41 -13.24 -31.50
C TYR A 408 23.00 -11.91 -32.14
N GLN A 409 21.71 -11.77 -32.41
CA GLN A 409 21.09 -10.56 -32.92
C GLN A 409 20.12 -9.98 -31.91
N PHE A 410 20.30 -8.73 -31.54
CA PHE A 410 19.31 -8.00 -30.76
C PHE A 410 18.19 -7.51 -31.67
N ILE A 411 16.98 -7.96 -31.40
CA ILE A 411 15.76 -7.59 -32.13
C ILE A 411 14.85 -6.71 -31.27
N SER A 412 14.00 -5.94 -31.93
CA SER A 412 13.01 -5.16 -31.19
C SER A 412 11.85 -6.04 -30.66
N LEU A 413 11.13 -5.54 -29.66
CA LEU A 413 9.96 -6.23 -29.12
C LEU A 413 8.86 -6.40 -30.18
N GLU A 414 8.75 -5.47 -31.13
CA GLU A 414 7.85 -5.58 -32.28
C GLU A 414 8.21 -6.79 -33.17
N GLN A 415 9.49 -7.00 -33.42
CA GLN A 415 9.97 -8.15 -34.19
C GLN A 415 9.75 -9.46 -33.42
N TYR A 416 9.98 -9.46 -32.12
CA TYR A 416 9.73 -10.60 -31.25
C TYR A 416 8.26 -11.02 -31.25
N LEU A 417 7.35 -10.05 -31.19
CA LEU A 417 5.90 -10.30 -31.21
C LEU A 417 5.33 -10.50 -32.63
N GLY A 418 6.08 -10.15 -33.66
CA GLY A 418 5.56 -10.11 -35.03
C GLY A 418 4.47 -9.07 -35.23
N MET A 419 4.49 -8.00 -34.46
CA MET A 419 3.53 -6.91 -34.47
C MET A 419 4.18 -5.60 -34.95
N SER A 420 3.38 -4.71 -35.52
CA SER A 420 3.92 -3.39 -35.91
C SER A 420 4.07 -2.49 -34.66
N ARG A 421 4.97 -1.51 -34.74
CA ARG A 421 5.09 -0.48 -33.72
C ARG A 421 3.76 0.25 -33.50
N GLN A 422 3.01 0.50 -34.55
CA GLN A 422 1.69 1.14 -34.45
C GLN A 422 0.65 0.28 -33.73
N THR A 423 0.83 -1.05 -33.71
CA THR A 423 -0.02 -1.95 -32.92
C THR A 423 0.35 -1.89 -31.45
N LEU A 424 1.65 -1.90 -31.12
CA LEU A 424 2.13 -1.87 -29.74
C LEU A 424 2.06 -0.47 -29.12
N MET A 425 2.30 0.55 -29.94
CA MET A 425 2.20 1.96 -29.58
C MET A 425 1.26 2.69 -30.55
N PRO A 426 -0.06 2.50 -30.44
CA PRO A 426 -1.01 3.09 -31.37
C PRO A 426 -1.03 4.62 -31.27
N PRO A 427 -1.13 5.32 -32.42
CA PRO A 427 -1.25 6.77 -32.41
C PRO A 427 -2.56 7.20 -31.74
N ILE A 428 -2.49 8.28 -30.97
CA ILE A 428 -3.67 8.85 -30.33
C ILE A 428 -4.34 9.88 -31.28
N GLU A 429 -5.65 9.93 -31.26
CA GLU A 429 -6.40 10.97 -31.94
C GLU A 429 -6.19 12.32 -31.23
N LYS A 430 -5.79 13.35 -32.00
CA LYS A 430 -5.66 14.73 -31.49
C LYS A 430 -7.03 15.37 -31.25
N GLY A 431 -7.80 14.80 -30.34
CA GLY A 431 -9.11 15.31 -29.94
C GLY A 431 -9.06 16.02 -28.57
N LYS A 432 -10.22 16.21 -27.95
CA LYS A 432 -10.34 16.87 -26.64
C LYS A 432 -9.46 16.20 -25.56
N VAL A 433 -9.29 14.88 -25.62
CA VAL A 433 -8.47 14.11 -24.67
C VAL A 433 -7.00 14.48 -24.84
N TYR A 434 -6.48 14.57 -26.08
CA TYR A 434 -5.11 14.99 -26.34
C TYR A 434 -4.81 16.38 -25.75
N TYR A 435 -5.68 17.36 -25.99
CA TYR A 435 -5.50 18.71 -25.46
C TYR A 435 -5.63 18.75 -23.93
N ALA A 436 -6.48 17.92 -23.36
CA ALA A 436 -6.56 17.77 -21.90
C ALA A 436 -5.26 17.18 -21.31
N MET A 437 -4.65 16.21 -22.01
CA MET A 437 -3.36 15.65 -21.60
C MET A 437 -2.22 16.67 -21.69
N GLN A 438 -2.19 17.46 -22.78
CA GLN A 438 -1.20 18.54 -22.92
C GLN A 438 -1.38 19.61 -21.82
N ALA A 439 -2.61 19.94 -21.48
CA ALA A 439 -2.90 20.85 -20.37
C ALA A 439 -2.45 20.28 -19.03
N ASN A 440 -2.67 18.96 -18.78
CA ASN A 440 -2.20 18.29 -17.59
C ASN A 440 -0.65 18.26 -17.52
N LEU A 441 0.02 18.01 -18.64
CA LEU A 441 1.48 18.04 -18.72
C LEU A 441 2.01 19.42 -18.39
N SER A 442 1.46 20.48 -19.03
CA SER A 442 1.83 21.86 -18.72
C SER A 442 1.52 22.24 -17.28
N LEU A 443 0.44 21.70 -16.70
CA LEU A 443 0.13 21.89 -15.29
C LEU A 443 1.12 21.17 -14.38
N ALA A 444 1.52 19.95 -14.72
CA ALA A 444 2.52 19.21 -13.96
C ALA A 444 3.89 19.91 -13.99
N GLU A 445 4.34 20.37 -15.15
CA GLU A 445 5.54 21.21 -15.30
C GLU A 445 5.44 22.51 -14.48
N PHE A 446 4.31 23.17 -14.54
CA PHE A 446 4.07 24.37 -13.74
C PHE A 446 4.14 24.08 -12.23
N ILE A 447 3.48 23.01 -11.77
CA ILE A 447 3.51 22.59 -10.36
C ILE A 447 4.94 22.25 -9.91
N TYR A 448 5.70 21.55 -10.77
CA TYR A 448 7.10 21.23 -10.49
C TYR A 448 7.95 22.51 -10.30
N HIS A 449 7.89 23.43 -11.26
CA HIS A 449 8.64 24.67 -11.19
C HIS A 449 8.17 25.59 -10.04
N ILE A 450 6.86 25.61 -9.72
CA ILE A 450 6.38 26.40 -8.58
C ILE A 450 6.81 25.78 -7.24
N SER A 451 6.90 24.45 -7.17
CA SER A 451 7.43 23.76 -5.99
C SER A 451 8.89 24.12 -5.72
N ASP A 452 9.72 24.09 -6.76
CA ASP A 452 11.13 24.50 -6.66
C ASP A 452 11.27 25.98 -6.28
N PHE A 453 10.45 26.84 -6.90
CA PHE A 453 10.39 28.27 -6.55
C PHE A 453 9.99 28.48 -5.09
N LEU A 454 8.95 27.80 -4.61
CA LEU A 454 8.49 27.91 -3.22
C LEU A 454 9.54 27.37 -2.23
N THR A 455 10.24 26.31 -2.59
CA THR A 455 11.34 25.76 -1.79
C THR A 455 12.49 26.75 -1.69
N ALA A 456 12.90 27.35 -2.80
CA ALA A 456 13.92 28.39 -2.82
C ALA A 456 13.48 29.62 -2.00
N LEU A 457 12.24 30.05 -2.16
CA LEU A 457 11.64 31.16 -1.40
C LEU A 457 11.63 30.88 0.10
N PHE A 458 11.24 29.67 0.50
CA PHE A 458 11.26 29.23 1.89
C PHE A 458 12.68 29.29 2.48
N LEU A 459 13.68 28.80 1.74
CA LEU A 459 15.08 28.89 2.18
C LEU A 459 15.56 30.34 2.34
N VAL A 460 15.16 31.21 1.42
CA VAL A 460 15.46 32.66 1.55
C VAL A 460 14.85 33.24 2.82
N PHE A 461 13.57 32.97 3.10
CA PHE A 461 12.93 33.45 4.33
C PHE A 461 13.54 32.84 5.58
N LEU A 462 13.95 31.60 5.54
CA LEU A 462 14.64 30.94 6.64
C LEU A 462 15.99 31.66 6.95
N VAL A 463 16.78 31.92 5.90
CA VAL A 463 18.05 32.67 6.05
C VAL A 463 17.80 34.10 6.60
N LEU A 464 16.81 34.81 6.05
CA LEU A 464 16.45 36.15 6.55
C LEU A 464 15.99 36.10 8.00
N GLY A 465 15.26 35.04 8.40
CA GLY A 465 14.87 34.79 9.79
C GLY A 465 16.09 34.65 10.71
N PHE A 466 17.07 33.84 10.32
CA PHE A 466 18.32 33.71 11.06
C PHE A 466 19.11 35.03 11.15
N VAL A 467 19.22 35.76 10.04
CA VAL A 467 19.90 37.09 10.04
C VAL A 467 19.20 38.05 10.98
N ARG A 468 17.86 38.08 10.97
CA ARG A 468 17.07 38.89 11.91
C ARG A 468 17.33 38.50 13.36
N LEU A 469 17.33 37.21 13.70
CA LEU A 469 17.61 36.73 15.05
C LEU A 469 19.03 37.13 15.50
N LEU A 470 20.01 36.93 14.63
CA LEU A 470 21.39 37.34 14.91
C LEU A 470 21.50 38.86 15.14
N PHE A 471 20.85 39.66 14.30
CA PHE A 471 20.82 41.12 14.46
C PHE A 471 20.16 41.52 15.78
N MET A 472 19.01 40.93 16.11
CA MET A 472 18.35 41.17 17.40
C MET A 472 19.22 40.75 18.58
N TYR A 473 19.95 39.64 18.47
CA TYR A 473 20.88 39.18 19.50
C TYR A 473 22.06 40.18 19.69
N ILE A 474 22.61 40.70 18.61
CA ILE A 474 23.66 41.71 18.65
C ILE A 474 23.15 43.01 19.34
N LEU A 475 21.94 43.46 18.97
CA LEU A 475 21.33 44.64 19.59
C LEU A 475 21.07 44.40 21.07
N MET A 476 20.60 43.22 21.47
CA MET A 476 20.41 42.86 22.87
C MET A 476 21.72 42.90 23.66
N ILE A 477 22.81 42.37 23.11
CA ILE A 477 24.13 42.43 23.76
C ILE A 477 24.60 43.88 23.91
N ARG A 478 24.42 44.70 22.86
CA ARG A 478 24.80 46.13 22.91
C ARG A 478 24.01 46.85 23.98
N GLU A 479 22.69 46.66 24.03
CA GLU A 479 21.85 47.32 25.04
C GLU A 479 22.19 46.84 26.45
N LYS A 480 22.38 45.54 26.66
CA LYS A 480 22.80 44.98 27.94
C LYS A 480 24.15 45.55 28.40
N ARG A 481 25.12 45.75 27.49
CA ARG A 481 26.40 46.42 27.80
C ARG A 481 26.20 47.89 28.14
N ALA A 482 25.39 48.60 27.34
CA ALA A 482 25.07 50.00 27.61
C ALA A 482 24.37 50.19 28.97
N GLU A 483 23.42 49.32 29.30
CA GLU A 483 22.71 49.31 30.57
C GLU A 483 23.68 49.09 31.76
N ASN A 484 24.59 48.13 31.65
CA ASN A 484 25.59 47.86 32.69
C ASN A 484 26.53 49.02 32.95
N HIS A 485 26.68 49.93 32.00
CA HIS A 485 27.49 51.17 32.15
C HIS A 485 26.67 52.42 32.52
N ARG A 486 25.34 52.34 32.60
CA ARG A 486 24.48 53.43 33.03
C ARG A 486 24.51 53.54 34.56
N ASN A 487 25.05 54.64 35.05
CA ASN A 487 24.99 54.99 36.47
C ASN A 487 23.70 55.78 36.74
N TYR A 488 22.74 55.12 37.38
CA TYR A 488 21.50 55.74 37.79
C TYR A 488 21.72 56.43 39.16
N ALA A 489 21.27 57.66 39.28
CA ALA A 489 21.27 58.33 40.57
C ALA A 489 20.26 57.64 41.54
N PRO A 490 20.57 57.63 42.85
CA PRO A 490 19.59 57.14 43.84
C PRO A 490 18.28 57.93 43.75
N ILE A 491 17.16 57.21 43.84
CA ILE A 491 15.83 57.83 43.80
C ILE A 491 15.62 58.62 45.09
N ASN A 492 15.38 59.92 44.96
CA ASN A 492 15.12 60.78 46.12
C ASN A 492 13.64 60.73 46.49
N ALA A 493 13.33 60.26 47.70
CA ALA A 493 11.94 60.04 48.16
C ALA A 493 11.08 61.32 48.14
N LYS A 494 11.72 62.51 48.26
CA LYS A 494 10.99 63.79 48.25
C LYS A 494 10.64 64.31 46.86
N THR A 495 11.33 63.85 45.84
CA THR A 495 11.15 64.29 44.44
C THR A 495 10.77 63.15 43.48
N ALA A 496 10.62 61.97 44.00
CA ALA A 496 10.21 60.85 43.22
C ALA A 496 8.79 61.07 42.66
N PRO A 497 8.57 60.97 41.33
CA PRO A 497 7.22 61.08 40.76
C PRO A 497 6.31 59.99 41.29
N GLU A 498 5.06 60.35 41.45
CA GLU A 498 4.06 59.36 41.85
C GLU A 498 3.78 58.33 40.70
N VAL A 499 3.61 57.06 41.08
CA VAL A 499 3.37 55.96 40.16
C VAL A 499 2.08 55.25 40.51
N SER A 500 1.19 55.08 39.55
CA SER A 500 0.02 54.25 39.71
C SER A 500 0.33 52.81 39.27
N ILE A 501 0.16 51.85 40.17
CA ILE A 501 0.29 50.45 39.88
C ILE A 501 -1.11 49.90 39.60
N ILE A 502 -1.39 49.50 38.35
CA ILE A 502 -2.71 49.02 37.90
C ILE A 502 -2.69 47.52 37.82
N VAL A 503 -3.61 46.87 38.55
CA VAL A 503 -3.76 45.43 38.61
C VAL A 503 -5.17 45.05 38.15
N PRO A 504 -5.34 44.62 36.89
CA PRO A 504 -6.60 44.08 36.45
C PRO A 504 -6.77 42.66 37.00
N ALA A 505 -7.91 42.38 37.62
CA ALA A 505 -8.21 41.09 38.21
C ALA A 505 -9.54 40.53 37.70
N TYR A 506 -9.55 39.23 37.42
CA TYR A 506 -10.74 38.49 37.08
C TYR A 506 -10.62 37.04 37.55
N ASN A 507 -11.41 36.64 38.54
CA ASN A 507 -11.40 35.32 39.19
C ASN A 507 -10.01 34.93 39.76
N GLU A 508 -9.41 35.81 40.52
CA GLU A 508 -8.08 35.65 41.13
C GLU A 508 -8.12 35.53 42.67
N GLU A 509 -9.17 34.93 43.20
CA GLU A 509 -9.37 34.81 44.67
C GLU A 509 -8.16 34.18 45.40
N VAL A 510 -7.40 33.32 44.73
CA VAL A 510 -6.23 32.62 45.31
C VAL A 510 -5.02 33.54 45.44
N ASN A 511 -4.77 34.35 44.42
CA ASN A 511 -3.50 35.11 44.27
C ASN A 511 -3.60 36.56 44.67
N ILE A 512 -4.75 37.20 44.49
CA ILE A 512 -4.89 38.64 44.51
C ILE A 512 -4.38 39.31 45.81
N VAL A 513 -4.74 38.73 46.97
CA VAL A 513 -4.30 39.28 48.29
C VAL A 513 -2.78 39.18 48.42
N ARG A 514 -2.17 38.09 47.94
CA ARG A 514 -0.72 37.92 47.97
C ARG A 514 -0.03 38.91 47.03
N THR A 515 -0.61 39.13 45.85
CA THR A 515 -0.07 40.08 44.85
C THR A 515 -0.09 41.52 45.38
N ILE A 516 -1.22 41.99 45.97
CA ILE A 516 -1.29 43.32 46.55
C ILE A 516 -0.29 43.49 47.72
N ASN A 517 -0.18 42.48 48.58
CA ASN A 517 0.82 42.53 49.68
C ASN A 517 2.27 42.55 49.14
N ASN A 518 2.56 41.86 48.06
CA ASN A 518 3.87 41.93 47.43
C ASN A 518 4.14 43.31 46.81
N LEU A 519 3.13 43.94 46.19
CA LEU A 519 3.24 45.27 45.62
C LEU A 519 3.47 46.32 46.71
N LYS A 520 2.88 46.19 47.89
CA LYS A 520 3.13 47.07 49.02
C LYS A 520 4.54 46.99 49.58
N GLN A 521 5.33 45.97 49.26
CA GLN A 521 6.72 45.78 49.67
C GLN A 521 7.72 46.41 48.71
N GLN A 522 7.26 47.16 47.70
CA GLN A 522 8.17 47.85 46.78
C GLN A 522 8.95 48.95 47.51
N ASP A 523 10.22 49.08 47.19
CA ASP A 523 11.13 50.08 47.75
C ASP A 523 10.94 51.46 47.14
N TYR A 524 10.10 51.61 46.12
CA TYR A 524 9.77 52.89 45.51
C TYR A 524 8.94 53.75 46.46
N PRO A 525 9.35 55.01 46.73
CA PRO A 525 8.78 55.75 47.85
C PRO A 525 7.40 56.34 47.62
N ASN A 526 6.98 56.52 46.39
CA ASN A 526 5.75 57.23 46.04
C ASN A 526 4.93 56.51 45.01
N PHE A 527 4.07 55.58 45.45
CA PHE A 527 3.17 54.83 44.58
C PHE A 527 1.80 54.61 45.20
N HIS A 528 0.82 54.37 44.30
CA HIS A 528 -0.55 53.98 44.69
C HIS A 528 -1.01 52.80 43.85
N ILE A 529 -1.75 51.86 44.45
CA ILE A 529 -2.20 50.64 43.79
C ILE A 529 -3.69 50.78 43.41
N TYR A 530 -4.00 50.60 42.15
CA TYR A 530 -5.36 50.54 41.63
C TYR A 530 -5.68 49.10 41.24
N LEU A 531 -6.49 48.43 42.02
CA LEU A 531 -7.04 47.13 41.67
C LEU A 531 -8.33 47.34 40.90
N VAL A 532 -8.42 46.77 39.71
CA VAL A 532 -9.62 46.83 38.89
C VAL A 532 -10.17 45.43 38.72
N ASP A 533 -11.26 45.14 39.43
CA ASP A 533 -11.99 43.86 39.28
C ASP A 533 -12.90 43.93 38.06
N ASP A 534 -12.64 43.07 37.10
CA ASP A 534 -13.36 42.98 35.82
C ASP A 534 -14.61 42.06 35.92
N GLY A 535 -15.40 42.23 36.99
CA GLY A 535 -16.62 41.46 37.20
C GLY A 535 -16.38 40.02 37.60
N SER A 536 -15.47 39.77 38.54
CA SER A 536 -15.18 38.42 39.05
C SER A 536 -16.42 37.76 39.61
N LYS A 537 -16.52 36.45 39.37
CA LYS A 537 -17.62 35.61 39.83
C LYS A 537 -17.26 34.77 41.06
N ASP A 538 -16.02 34.76 41.44
CA ASP A 538 -15.48 34.10 42.62
C ASP A 538 -15.41 35.08 43.81
N ASN A 539 -14.64 34.75 44.85
CA ASN A 539 -14.50 35.62 46.03
C ASN A 539 -13.41 36.69 45.88
N THR A 540 -12.88 36.95 44.65
CA THR A 540 -11.79 37.93 44.43
C THR A 540 -12.12 39.27 45.07
N LEU A 541 -13.20 39.92 44.64
CA LEU A 541 -13.58 41.25 45.10
C LEU A 541 -13.84 41.30 46.60
N LYS A 542 -14.56 40.26 47.14
CA LYS A 542 -14.83 40.12 48.55
C LYS A 542 -13.55 40.06 49.39
N ARG A 543 -12.59 39.25 49.04
CA ARG A 543 -11.30 39.08 49.74
C ARG A 543 -10.50 40.34 49.74
N VAL A 544 -10.54 41.11 48.65
CA VAL A 544 -9.83 42.36 48.54
C VAL A 544 -10.45 43.43 49.44
N HIS A 545 -11.79 43.56 49.46
CA HIS A 545 -12.50 44.47 50.36
C HIS A 545 -12.26 44.13 51.82
N GLU A 546 -12.37 42.87 52.21
CA GLU A 546 -12.12 42.40 53.60
C GLU A 546 -10.71 42.78 54.08
N LYS A 547 -9.72 42.85 53.18
CA LYS A 547 -8.33 43.02 53.56
C LYS A 547 -7.80 44.47 53.38
N PHE A 548 -8.34 45.22 52.40
CA PHE A 548 -7.74 46.48 51.95
C PHE A 548 -8.72 47.68 51.90
N ASP A 549 -9.96 47.56 52.31
CA ASP A 549 -10.93 48.67 52.30
C ASP A 549 -10.46 49.90 53.11
N ASN A 550 -9.71 49.67 54.17
CA ASN A 550 -9.15 50.77 55.00
C ASN A 550 -7.70 51.09 54.66
N ASP A 551 -7.17 50.59 53.56
CA ASP A 551 -5.80 50.77 53.17
C ASP A 551 -5.66 51.96 52.19
N THR A 552 -5.12 53.08 52.70
CA THR A 552 -4.98 54.31 51.90
C THR A 552 -4.06 54.18 50.67
N ALA A 553 -3.26 53.12 50.60
CA ALA A 553 -2.38 52.86 49.46
C ALA A 553 -3.05 52.04 48.34
N VAL A 554 -4.31 51.58 48.53
CA VAL A 554 -5.00 50.72 47.58
C VAL A 554 -6.38 51.30 47.27
N THR A 555 -6.68 51.48 46.00
CA THR A 555 -8.00 51.81 45.48
C THR A 555 -8.58 50.60 44.79
N ILE A 556 -9.78 50.20 45.18
CA ILE A 556 -10.50 49.04 44.63
C ILE A 556 -11.62 49.57 43.74
N ILE A 557 -11.63 49.09 42.48
CA ILE A 557 -12.60 49.48 41.45
C ILE A 557 -13.25 48.20 40.91
N GLY A 558 -14.56 48.07 41.07
CA GLY A 558 -15.34 47.00 40.48
C GLY A 558 -16.03 47.49 39.20
N LYS A 559 -16.06 46.67 38.15
CA LYS A 559 -16.82 46.96 36.92
C LYS A 559 -17.45 45.68 36.36
N GLU A 560 -18.39 45.83 35.46
CA GLU A 560 -18.86 44.71 34.66
C GLU A 560 -17.76 44.16 33.77
N ASN A 561 -17.78 42.80 33.53
CA ASN A 561 -16.77 42.15 32.73
C ASN A 561 -16.70 42.74 31.30
N GLY A 562 -15.54 43.19 30.91
CA GLY A 562 -15.25 43.76 29.58
C GLY A 562 -13.88 43.33 29.06
N GLY A 563 -13.22 42.41 29.76
CA GLY A 563 -11.89 41.89 29.45
C GLY A 563 -10.73 42.74 29.98
N LYS A 564 -9.55 42.14 30.05
CA LYS A 564 -8.31 42.73 30.61
C LYS A 564 -8.01 44.16 30.11
N ALA A 565 -8.16 44.37 28.79
CA ALA A 565 -7.91 45.70 28.22
C ALA A 565 -8.90 46.75 28.74
N SER A 566 -10.17 46.39 28.95
CA SER A 566 -11.17 47.29 29.50
C SER A 566 -10.86 47.66 30.96
N ALA A 567 -10.43 46.66 31.75
CA ALA A 567 -10.02 46.90 33.14
C ALA A 567 -8.78 47.79 33.23
N LEU A 568 -7.76 47.55 32.42
CA LEU A 568 -6.58 48.38 32.34
C LEU A 568 -6.93 49.82 31.93
N ASN A 569 -7.75 50.03 30.91
CA ASN A 569 -8.16 51.36 30.46
C ASN A 569 -8.92 52.11 31.54
N LEU A 570 -9.79 51.43 32.30
CA LEU A 570 -10.48 52.04 33.42
C LEU A 570 -9.51 52.47 34.54
N GLY A 571 -8.56 51.58 34.86
CA GLY A 571 -7.49 51.90 35.84
C GLY A 571 -6.67 53.10 35.41
N ILE A 572 -6.25 53.14 34.13
CA ILE A 572 -5.50 54.29 33.58
C ILE A 572 -6.34 55.58 33.60
N ALA A 573 -7.62 55.49 33.27
CA ALA A 573 -8.51 56.65 33.27
C ALA A 573 -8.83 57.19 34.67
N THR A 574 -8.71 56.34 35.69
CA THR A 574 -8.99 56.70 37.08
C THR A 574 -7.77 57.32 37.79
N CYS A 575 -6.57 56.96 37.40
CA CYS A 575 -5.37 57.54 37.97
C CYS A 575 -5.02 58.91 37.35
N SER A 576 -4.41 59.78 38.12
CA SER A 576 -3.97 61.11 37.69
C SER A 576 -2.44 61.24 37.56
N THR A 577 -1.73 60.11 37.72
CA THR A 577 -0.26 60.12 37.68
C THR A 577 0.28 60.08 36.26
N GLU A 578 1.44 60.62 36.02
CA GLU A 578 2.13 60.63 34.74
C GLU A 578 2.66 59.23 34.38
N TYR A 579 2.99 58.42 35.39
CA TYR A 579 3.59 57.09 35.22
C TYR A 579 2.67 56.01 35.75
N VAL A 580 2.50 54.97 34.93
CA VAL A 580 1.71 53.81 35.28
C VAL A 580 2.54 52.53 35.17
N VAL A 581 2.33 51.59 36.09
CA VAL A 581 2.87 50.24 36.05
C VAL A 581 1.71 49.28 35.95
N CYS A 582 1.64 48.53 34.85
CA CYS A 582 0.61 47.49 34.65
C CYS A 582 1.18 46.11 35.01
N ILE A 583 0.50 45.41 35.88
CA ILE A 583 0.91 44.06 36.33
C ILE A 583 -0.27 43.11 36.42
N ASP A 584 -0.06 41.87 36.08
CA ASP A 584 -1.10 40.84 36.16
C ASP A 584 -1.37 40.42 37.63
N ALA A 585 -2.61 40.08 37.95
CA ALA A 585 -3.07 39.78 39.29
C ALA A 585 -2.41 38.56 39.95
N ASP A 586 -1.74 37.71 39.17
CA ASP A 586 -0.99 36.54 39.61
C ASP A 586 0.53 36.75 39.65
N THR A 587 1.01 37.93 39.25
CA THR A 587 2.44 38.24 39.15
C THR A 587 3.00 38.76 40.45
N GLN A 588 4.22 38.33 40.80
CA GLN A 588 4.97 38.82 41.96
C GLN A 588 6.18 39.64 41.50
N LEU A 589 6.38 40.80 42.08
CA LEU A 589 7.54 41.66 41.79
C LEU A 589 8.65 41.48 42.85
N LEU A 590 9.89 41.61 42.41
CA LEU A 590 10.99 41.85 43.37
C LEU A 590 10.80 43.21 44.04
N SER A 591 11.25 43.37 45.29
CA SER A 591 11.04 44.59 46.06
C SER A 591 11.58 45.85 45.40
N ASP A 592 12.58 45.71 44.53
CA ASP A 592 13.22 46.83 43.83
C ASP A 592 12.73 47.00 42.36
N ALA A 593 11.67 46.29 41.98
CA ALA A 593 11.23 46.27 40.58
C ALA A 593 10.70 47.62 40.11
N VAL A 594 9.81 48.26 40.89
CA VAL A 594 9.27 49.58 40.52
C VAL A 594 10.39 50.63 40.46
N SER A 595 11.31 50.64 41.40
CA SER A 595 12.50 51.52 41.39
C SER A 595 13.35 51.28 40.15
N LYS A 596 13.57 50.05 39.77
CA LYS A 596 14.32 49.71 38.55
C LYS A 596 13.63 50.14 37.26
N LEU A 597 12.32 50.10 37.19
CA LEU A 597 11.58 50.65 36.05
C LEU A 597 11.65 52.17 36.01
N MET A 598 11.40 52.82 37.12
CA MET A 598 11.32 54.28 37.21
C MET A 598 12.67 54.97 37.00
N ARG A 599 13.81 54.37 37.39
CA ARG A 599 15.14 54.97 37.17
C ARG A 599 15.39 55.29 35.68
N HIS A 600 14.80 54.56 34.75
CA HIS A 600 14.95 54.83 33.32
C HIS A 600 14.22 56.11 32.93
N PHE A 601 13.01 56.33 33.40
CA PHE A 601 12.22 57.52 33.14
C PHE A 601 12.82 58.72 33.85
N ILE A 602 13.26 58.58 35.12
CA ILE A 602 13.89 59.66 35.87
C ILE A 602 15.24 60.12 35.24
N ALA A 603 15.96 59.17 34.63
CA ALA A 603 17.21 59.46 33.95
C ALA A 603 17.03 60.05 32.55
N ASP A 604 15.85 59.86 31.93
CA ASP A 604 15.54 60.34 30.58
C ASP A 604 15.18 61.82 30.56
N LYS A 605 16.18 62.67 30.50
CA LYS A 605 15.99 64.11 30.34
C LYS A 605 15.43 64.56 29.00
N THR A 606 15.31 63.60 28.04
CA THR A 606 14.89 63.92 26.68
C THR A 606 13.42 63.52 26.41
N GLY A 607 12.78 62.81 27.33
CA GLY A 607 11.39 62.38 27.22
C GLY A 607 11.15 61.39 26.07
N ARG A 608 12.17 60.64 25.69
CA ARG A 608 12.07 59.64 24.58
C ARG A 608 11.62 58.28 25.02
N ILE A 609 11.68 57.98 26.32
CA ILE A 609 11.27 56.68 26.84
C ILE A 609 9.77 56.70 27.06
N GLY A 610 9.02 56.02 26.17
CA GLY A 610 7.57 55.87 26.28
C GLY A 610 7.14 54.67 27.12
N ALA A 611 7.98 53.63 27.20
CA ALA A 611 7.70 52.44 28.00
C ALA A 611 8.99 51.69 28.39
N VAL A 612 8.93 51.00 29.53
CA VAL A 612 10.01 50.13 30.03
C VAL A 612 9.36 48.80 30.43
N ALA A 613 9.87 47.71 29.90
CA ALA A 613 9.39 46.36 30.24
C ALA A 613 10.25 45.73 31.35
N GLY A 614 9.60 45.09 32.29
CA GLY A 614 10.24 44.26 33.30
C GLY A 614 10.75 42.93 32.71
N ASN A 615 11.78 42.37 33.33
CA ASN A 615 12.24 41.03 33.00
C ASN A 615 11.41 39.98 33.77
N VAL A 616 10.49 39.33 33.05
CA VAL A 616 9.62 38.28 33.63
C VAL A 616 10.39 36.96 33.69
N LYS A 617 10.40 36.32 34.85
CA LYS A 617 10.91 34.97 35.05
C LYS A 617 9.75 34.07 35.42
N VAL A 618 9.68 32.90 34.79
CA VAL A 618 8.75 31.87 35.23
C VAL A 618 9.27 31.29 36.53
N GLY A 619 8.47 31.39 37.60
CA GLY A 619 8.80 30.87 38.92
C GLY A 619 8.51 29.38 39.05
#